data_9589a65ab5e9de9f8711a80630480a56
#
_entry.id   9589a65ab5e9de9f8711a80630480a56
#
_cell.length_a   1.000
_cell.length_b   1.000
_cell.length_c   1.000
_cell.angle_alpha   90.00
_cell.angle_beta   90.00
_cell.angle_gamma   90.00
#
_symmetry.space_group_name_H-M   'P 1'
#
loop_
_entity.id
_entity.type
_entity.pdbx_description
1 polymer ?
#
loop_
_entity_poly.entity_id
_entity_poly.type
_entity_poly.pdbx_seq_one_letter_code
_entity_poly.pdbx_strand_id
1 'polypeptide(L)'
;MMVIVVEGAPPRLRGRLAVWLLEIRAGVYVGDYSRRVREMIWAQVEGAIGDGDAVMAWTAPTDQGYAFATAGRNRRMPADFDGLTLVCFAPAE
;
A
#
# COMPACT_ATOMS: atom_id res chain seq x y z
N MET A 1 -3.51 4.86 11.58
CA MET A 1 -2.29 4.07 11.37
C MET A 1 -2.27 3.51 9.96
N MET A 2 -1.10 3.39 9.36
CA MET A 2 -0.96 2.85 8.02
C MET A 2 0.24 1.91 7.94
N VAL A 3 0.13 0.92 7.06
CA VAL A 3 1.19 -0.06 6.77
C VAL A 3 1.36 -0.11 5.25
N ILE A 4 2.61 -0.11 4.80
CA ILE A 4 2.93 -0.35 3.39
C ILE A 4 3.86 -1.55 3.31
N VAL A 5 3.51 -2.51 2.46
CA VAL A 5 4.33 -3.68 2.19
C VAL A 5 4.72 -3.66 0.72
N VAL A 6 6.01 -3.80 0.44
CA VAL A 6 6.52 -3.81 -0.93
C VAL A 6 7.34 -5.07 -1.19
N GLU A 7 7.27 -5.58 -2.40
CA GLU A 7 8.09 -6.67 -2.90
C GLU A 7 8.72 -6.24 -4.22
N GLY A 8 10.02 -6.47 -4.37
CA GLY A 8 10.72 -6.11 -5.60
C GLY A 8 10.76 -4.60 -5.87
N ALA A 9 10.63 -3.78 -4.84
CA ALA A 9 10.66 -2.33 -5.00
C ALA A 9 12.09 -1.87 -5.34
N PRO A 10 12.22 -0.86 -6.22
CA PRO A 10 13.55 -0.28 -6.50
C PRO A 10 14.16 0.29 -5.22
N PRO A 11 15.50 0.21 -5.06
CA PRO A 11 16.17 0.75 -3.87
C PRO A 11 15.86 2.23 -3.61
N ARG A 12 15.67 3.02 -4.66
CA ARG A 12 15.32 4.42 -4.54
C ARG A 12 13.97 4.63 -3.83
N LEU A 13 12.97 3.82 -4.19
CA LEU A 13 11.66 3.89 -3.53
C LEU A 13 11.76 3.43 -2.09
N ARG A 14 12.48 2.33 -1.83
CA ARG A 14 12.66 1.83 -0.47
C ARG A 14 13.34 2.87 0.43
N GLY A 15 14.36 3.55 -0.09
CA GLY A 15 15.02 4.61 0.65
C GLY A 15 14.09 5.77 0.96
N ARG A 16 13.23 6.14 0.02
CA ARG A 16 12.27 7.22 0.22
C ARG A 16 11.21 6.85 1.25
N LEU A 17 10.71 5.63 1.21
CA LEU A 17 9.75 5.15 2.20
C LEU A 17 10.35 5.15 3.61
N ALA A 18 11.63 4.80 3.74
CA ALA A 18 12.32 4.79 5.03
C ALA A 18 12.50 6.19 5.62
N VAL A 19 12.41 7.25 4.82
CA VAL A 19 12.43 8.63 5.32
C VAL A 19 11.11 8.98 6.00
N TRP A 20 9.99 8.56 5.43
CA TRP A 20 8.66 8.90 5.97
C TRP A 20 8.14 7.93 7.01
N LEU A 21 8.53 6.65 6.90
CA LEU A 21 7.93 5.56 7.65
C LEU A 21 9.02 4.76 8.35
N LEU A 22 8.62 4.02 9.38
CA LEU A 22 9.52 3.10 10.07
C LEU A 22 9.49 1.75 9.36
N GLU A 23 10.64 1.31 8.86
CA GLU A 23 10.78 -0.03 8.30
C GLU A 23 10.97 -1.03 9.43
N ILE A 24 9.92 -1.76 9.79
CA ILE A 24 9.96 -2.72 10.88
C ILE A 24 10.50 -4.09 10.45
N ARG A 25 10.53 -4.32 9.16
CA ARG A 25 11.08 -5.51 8.52
C ARG A 25 11.36 -5.17 7.06
N ALA A 26 12.23 -5.90 6.41
CA ALA A 26 12.52 -5.65 5.00
C ALA A 26 11.23 -5.59 4.16
N GLY A 27 10.97 -4.45 3.55
CA GLY A 27 9.78 -4.22 2.75
C GLY A 27 8.50 -3.92 3.51
N VAL A 28 8.53 -3.82 4.84
CA VAL A 28 7.34 -3.55 5.66
C VAL A 28 7.53 -2.25 6.42
N TYR A 29 6.70 -1.26 6.10
CA TYR A 29 6.80 0.10 6.62
C TYR A 29 5.52 0.47 7.36
N VAL A 30 5.66 1.13 8.50
CA VAL A 30 4.52 1.60 9.30
C VAL A 30 4.65 3.07 9.62
N GLY A 31 3.53 3.73 9.75
CA GLY A 31 3.47 5.13 10.11
C GLY A 31 2.06 5.56 10.46
N ASP A 32 1.91 6.84 10.80
CA ASP A 32 0.62 7.42 11.13
C ASP A 32 0.58 8.83 10.59
N TYR A 33 -0.13 9.01 9.50
CA TYR A 33 -0.23 10.28 8.80
C TYR A 33 -1.68 10.61 8.48
N SER A 34 -1.94 11.88 8.22
CA SER A 34 -3.23 12.33 7.73
C SER A 34 -3.53 11.71 6.36
N ARG A 35 -4.81 11.73 6.00
CA ARG A 35 -5.26 11.24 4.68
C ARG A 35 -4.46 11.89 3.54
N ARG A 36 -4.25 13.19 3.61
CA ARG A 36 -3.54 13.94 2.56
C ARG A 36 -2.11 13.45 2.39
N VAL A 37 -1.39 13.27 3.50
CA VAL A 37 0.00 12.79 3.46
C VAL A 37 0.04 11.34 3.02
N ARG A 38 -0.88 10.51 3.51
CA ARG A 38 -0.98 9.11 3.10
C ARG A 38 -1.18 8.98 1.59
N GLU A 39 -2.08 9.77 1.02
CA GLU A 39 -2.33 9.77 -0.43
C GLU A 39 -1.12 10.24 -1.22
N MET A 40 -0.38 11.21 -0.71
CA MET A 40 0.86 11.67 -1.33
C MET A 40 1.92 10.57 -1.34
N ILE A 41 2.09 9.87 -0.21
CA ILE A 41 3.05 8.76 -0.12
C ILE A 41 2.64 7.66 -1.10
N TRP A 42 1.36 7.33 -1.16
CA TRP A 42 0.88 6.29 -2.06
C TRP A 42 1.09 6.65 -3.54
N ALA A 43 0.89 7.90 -3.91
CA ALA A 43 1.16 8.36 -5.27
C ALA A 43 2.64 8.16 -5.64
N GLN A 44 3.56 8.37 -4.69
CA GLN A 44 4.98 8.10 -4.91
C GLN A 44 5.24 6.61 -5.13
N VAL A 45 4.58 5.75 -4.37
CA VAL A 45 4.69 4.30 -4.53
C VAL A 45 4.19 3.88 -5.91
N GLU A 46 3.00 4.32 -6.28
CA GLU A 46 2.41 3.97 -7.58
C GLU A 46 3.31 4.40 -8.74
N GLY A 47 3.92 5.56 -8.64
CA GLY A 47 4.79 6.09 -9.69
C GLY A 47 6.16 5.44 -9.79
N ALA A 48 6.62 4.75 -8.75
CA ALA A 48 7.99 4.26 -8.66
C ALA A 48 8.12 2.75 -8.46
N ILE A 49 7.03 2.02 -8.26
CA ILE A 49 7.09 0.58 -7.93
C ILE A 49 7.65 -0.28 -9.08
N GLY A 50 7.51 0.19 -10.31
CA GLY A 50 8.05 -0.52 -11.47
C GLY A 50 7.47 -1.93 -11.61
N ASP A 51 8.35 -2.93 -11.69
CA ASP A 51 7.96 -4.33 -11.80
C ASP A 51 7.67 -4.99 -10.45
N GLY A 52 7.79 -4.25 -9.37
CA GLY A 52 7.48 -4.76 -8.05
C GLY A 52 5.99 -4.71 -7.73
N ASP A 53 5.67 -5.04 -6.48
CA ASP A 53 4.31 -5.02 -5.97
C ASP A 53 4.26 -4.27 -4.65
N ALA A 54 3.13 -3.63 -4.38
CA ALA A 54 2.93 -2.90 -3.13
C ALA A 54 1.47 -2.99 -2.67
N VAL A 55 1.29 -2.99 -1.36
CA VAL A 55 -0.02 -2.85 -0.75
C VAL A 55 0.09 -1.85 0.39
N MET A 56 -0.94 -1.04 0.54
CA MET A 56 -1.07 -0.14 1.68
C MET A 56 -2.40 -0.41 2.37
N ALA A 57 -2.37 -0.56 3.68
CA ALA A 57 -3.56 -0.66 4.50
C ALA A 57 -3.55 0.45 5.54
N TRP A 58 -4.72 0.95 5.89
CA TRP A 58 -4.83 2.02 6.89
C TRP A 58 -6.15 1.89 7.64
N THR A 59 -6.15 2.46 8.85
CA THR A 59 -7.36 2.53 9.66
C THR A 59 -8.38 3.44 8.98
N ALA A 60 -9.60 2.96 8.84
CA ALA A 60 -10.67 3.69 8.16
C ALA A 60 -12.01 3.45 8.87
N PRO A 61 -12.95 4.42 8.79
CA PRO A 61 -14.27 4.30 9.42
C PRO A 61 -15.20 3.42 8.56
N THR A 62 -14.81 2.19 8.33
CA THR A 62 -15.58 1.17 7.63
C THR A 62 -16.05 0.13 8.63
N ASP A 63 -16.99 -0.73 8.24
CA ASP A 63 -17.48 -1.79 9.13
C ASP A 63 -16.37 -2.71 9.61
N GLN A 64 -15.38 -2.96 8.77
CA GLN A 64 -14.22 -3.80 9.13
C GLN A 64 -13.09 -3.00 9.80
N GLY A 65 -13.15 -1.66 9.82
CA GLY A 65 -12.20 -0.80 10.52
C GLY A 65 -10.94 -0.44 9.74
N TYR A 66 -10.81 -0.89 8.50
CA TYR A 66 -9.66 -0.59 7.66
C TYR A 66 -10.04 -0.52 6.19
N ALA A 67 -9.15 0.07 5.40
CA ALA A 67 -9.21 0.07 3.95
C ALA A 67 -7.81 -0.23 3.40
N PHE A 68 -7.72 -0.59 2.13
CA PHE A 68 -6.42 -0.85 1.52
C PHE A 68 -6.40 -0.51 0.04
N ALA A 69 -5.19 -0.34 -0.50
CA ALA A 69 -4.94 -0.09 -1.91
C ALA A 69 -3.75 -0.95 -2.34
N THR A 70 -3.69 -1.29 -3.62
CA THR A 70 -2.64 -2.13 -4.18
C THR A 70 -2.06 -1.51 -5.44
N ALA A 71 -0.80 -1.81 -5.72
CA ALA A 71 -0.11 -1.37 -6.93
C ALA A 71 0.87 -2.45 -7.37
N GLY A 72 1.21 -2.47 -8.66
CA GLY A 72 2.17 -3.42 -9.19
C GLY A 72 1.54 -4.41 -10.15
N ARG A 73 2.39 -5.34 -10.68
CA ARG A 73 1.98 -6.28 -11.72
C ARG A 73 1.03 -7.37 -11.21
N ASN A 74 1.26 -7.84 -10.00
CA ASN A 74 0.46 -8.92 -9.40
C ASN A 74 -0.45 -8.38 -8.31
N ARG A 75 -0.91 -7.15 -8.48
CA ARG A 75 -1.74 -6.50 -7.47
C ARG A 75 -3.05 -7.24 -7.26
N ARG A 76 -3.48 -7.22 -6.01
CA ARG A 76 -4.81 -7.66 -5.63
C ARG A 76 -5.71 -6.44 -5.50
N MET A 77 -6.90 -6.52 -6.04
CA MET A 77 -7.81 -5.39 -6.05
C MET A 77 -8.83 -5.53 -4.92
N PRO A 78 -9.14 -4.43 -4.21
CA PRO A 78 -10.25 -4.44 -3.27
C PRO A 78 -11.57 -4.63 -4.02
N ALA A 79 -12.45 -5.44 -3.47
CA ALA A 79 -13.79 -5.65 -4.00
C ALA A 79 -14.78 -5.68 -2.83
N ASP A 80 -15.93 -5.02 -3.02
CA ASP A 80 -16.94 -4.91 -1.98
C ASP A 80 -17.99 -6.00 -2.18
N PHE A 81 -18.14 -6.87 -1.17
CA PHE A 81 -19.12 -7.95 -1.15
C PHE A 81 -19.91 -7.87 0.15
N ASP A 82 -21.19 -7.58 0.06
CA ASP A 82 -22.11 -7.53 1.22
C ASP A 82 -21.54 -6.67 2.38
N GLY A 83 -20.97 -5.51 2.06
CA GLY A 83 -20.39 -4.62 3.04
C GLY A 83 -18.98 -4.96 3.50
N LEU A 84 -18.40 -6.05 3.01
CA LEU A 84 -17.03 -6.43 3.29
C LEU A 84 -16.15 -6.20 2.08
N THR A 85 -14.95 -5.65 2.30
CA THR A 85 -13.97 -5.50 1.24
C THR A 85 -13.12 -6.76 1.16
N LEU A 86 -13.20 -7.46 0.04
CA LEU A 86 -12.42 -8.65 -0.23
C LEU A 86 -11.32 -8.34 -1.24
N VAL A 87 -10.38 -9.26 -1.40
CA VAL A 87 -9.24 -9.09 -2.30
C VAL A 87 -9.43 -9.95 -3.54
N CYS A 88 -9.31 -9.33 -4.71
CA CYS A 88 -9.35 -10.02 -6.00
C CYS A 88 -8.04 -9.84 -6.73
N PHE A 89 -7.59 -10.87 -7.47
CA PHE A 89 -6.43 -10.72 -8.34
C PHE A 89 -6.76 -9.83 -9.51
N ALA A 90 -5.86 -8.88 -9.81
CA ALA A 90 -5.89 -8.15 -11.07
C ALA A 90 -5.24 -9.01 -12.15
N PRO A 91 -5.77 -9.00 -13.40
CA PRO A 91 -5.10 -9.68 -14.50
C PRO A 91 -3.70 -9.09 -14.71
N ALA A 92 -2.75 -9.94 -15.03
CA ALA A 92 -1.43 -9.47 -15.44
C ALA A 92 -1.53 -8.90 -16.86
N GLU A 93 -0.99 -7.73 -17.03
CA GLU A 93 -0.94 -7.07 -18.33
C GLU A 93 0.42 -7.23 -18.98
#